data_9262e817c055b2bcbf98e914f6ad74c1
#
_entry.id   9262e817c055b2bcbf98e914f6ad74c1
#
_cell.length_a   1.000
_cell.length_b   1.000
_cell.length_c   1.000
_cell.angle_alpha   90.00
_cell.angle_beta   90.00
_cell.angle_gamma   90.00
#
_symmetry.space_group_name_H-M   'P 1'
#
loop_
_entity.id
_entity.type
_entity.pdbx_description
1 polymer ?
#
loop_
_entity_poly.entity_id
_entity_poly.type
_entity_poly.pdbx_seq_one_letter_code
_entity_poly.pdbx_strand_id
1 'polypeptide(L)'
;MNAMVDYLMRERYNEKYGLLYGAMTADWGDVQPNDDFGCDMNDLSDPAIDVYDNAMFIIALDYLLEMAPDSPQASRWKSLREGIERNVRAHLWDVKRQKFIPHIYPEKSPIPEGFDELAIHYHGGTAIAIEAGLLSKDEIRTVNAQMLENVRLSGMPSI
;
A
#
# COMPACT_ATOMS: atom_id res chain seq x y z
N MET A 1 -12.70 0.91 -19.05
CA MET A 1 -12.44 1.20 -17.62
C MET A 1 -12.79 -0.01 -16.73
N ASN A 2 -13.95 -0.61 -16.83
CA ASN A 2 -14.31 -1.75 -15.97
C ASN A 2 -13.37 -2.96 -16.12
N ALA A 3 -12.88 -3.25 -17.32
CA ALA A 3 -11.97 -4.37 -17.57
C ALA A 3 -10.65 -4.32 -16.76
N MET A 4 -10.15 -3.12 -16.45
CA MET A 4 -8.96 -2.96 -15.60
C MET A 4 -9.25 -3.31 -14.14
N VAL A 5 -10.40 -2.85 -13.61
CA VAL A 5 -10.83 -3.22 -12.25
C VAL A 5 -11.07 -4.73 -12.16
N ASP A 6 -11.74 -5.32 -13.16
CA ASP A 6 -11.99 -6.77 -13.22
C ASP A 6 -10.68 -7.57 -13.29
N TYR A 7 -9.71 -7.08 -14.05
CA TYR A 7 -8.37 -7.70 -14.13
C TYR A 7 -7.69 -7.70 -12.76
N LEU A 8 -7.59 -6.54 -12.11
CA LEU A 8 -6.95 -6.43 -10.80
C LEU A 8 -7.64 -7.31 -9.75
N MET A 9 -8.97 -7.32 -9.72
CA MET A 9 -9.73 -8.14 -8.78
C MET A 9 -9.57 -9.64 -9.04
N ARG A 10 -9.32 -10.06 -10.26
CA ARG A 10 -9.10 -11.46 -10.60
C ARG A 10 -7.67 -11.92 -10.38
N GLU A 11 -6.69 -11.06 -10.75
CA GLU A 11 -5.27 -11.45 -10.82
C GLU A 11 -4.46 -11.01 -9.59
N ARG A 12 -4.94 -9.99 -8.85
CA ARG A 12 -4.17 -9.33 -7.81
C ARG A 12 -4.92 -9.17 -6.48
N TYR A 13 -6.08 -9.78 -6.32
CA TYR A 13 -6.85 -9.66 -5.09
C TYR A 13 -6.65 -10.87 -4.19
N ASN A 14 -6.20 -10.63 -2.96
CA ASN A 14 -6.08 -11.65 -1.94
C ASN A 14 -7.35 -11.67 -1.07
N GLU A 15 -8.16 -12.71 -1.20
CA GLU A 15 -9.44 -12.83 -0.50
C GLU A 15 -9.29 -12.90 1.02
N LYS A 16 -8.19 -13.47 1.53
CA LYS A 16 -7.94 -13.60 2.98
C LYS A 16 -7.82 -12.24 3.66
N TYR A 17 -7.15 -11.30 3.01
CA TYR A 17 -6.95 -9.95 3.53
C TYR A 17 -7.92 -8.93 2.95
N GLY A 18 -8.57 -9.27 1.83
CA GLY A 18 -9.45 -8.35 1.11
C GLY A 18 -8.69 -7.15 0.53
N LEU A 19 -7.44 -7.37 0.10
CA LEU A 19 -6.51 -6.35 -0.39
C LEU A 19 -5.82 -6.83 -1.68
N LEU A 20 -5.34 -5.86 -2.46
CA LEU A 20 -4.49 -6.15 -3.61
C LEU A 20 -3.07 -6.49 -3.14
N TYR A 21 -2.40 -7.35 -3.92
CA TYR A 21 -0.99 -7.67 -3.76
C TYR A 21 -0.22 -7.41 -5.05
N GLY A 22 1.04 -7.04 -4.90
CA GLY A 22 2.02 -6.91 -5.95
C GLY A 22 3.28 -7.72 -5.65
N ALA A 23 4.38 -7.41 -6.31
CA ALA A 23 5.70 -7.88 -5.92
C ALA A 23 6.22 -7.03 -4.76
N MET A 24 6.96 -7.65 -3.84
CA MET A 24 7.67 -6.93 -2.79
C MET A 24 8.73 -6.04 -3.42
N THR A 25 8.64 -4.75 -3.15
CA THR A 25 9.62 -3.75 -3.58
C THR A 25 10.03 -2.87 -2.41
N ALA A 26 11.15 -2.18 -2.55
CA ALA A 26 11.61 -1.22 -1.56
C ALA A 26 10.83 0.09 -1.69
N ASP A 27 9.81 0.29 -0.85
CA ASP A 27 8.90 1.44 -0.85
C ASP A 27 8.14 1.58 -2.20
N TRP A 28 8.26 2.68 -2.93
CA TRP A 28 7.69 2.84 -4.27
C TRP A 28 8.62 2.33 -5.37
N GLY A 29 9.72 1.74 -4.97
CA GLY A 29 10.80 1.36 -5.88
C GLY A 29 10.44 0.18 -6.79
N ASP A 30 11.22 0.05 -7.81
CA ASP A 30 11.16 -0.97 -8.86
C ASP A 30 12.25 -2.05 -8.69
N VAL A 31 12.80 -2.15 -7.47
CA VAL A 31 13.84 -3.12 -7.12
C VAL A 31 13.21 -4.25 -6.32
N GLN A 32 13.28 -5.45 -6.85
CA GLN A 32 12.87 -6.67 -6.16
C GLN A 32 14.11 -7.40 -5.61
N PRO A 33 14.10 -7.88 -4.34
CA PRO A 33 15.28 -8.47 -3.72
C PRO A 33 15.85 -9.69 -4.45
N ASN A 34 14.99 -10.49 -5.08
CA ASN A 34 15.34 -11.76 -5.69
C ASN A 34 15.22 -11.76 -7.21
N ASP A 35 14.98 -10.62 -7.84
CA ASP A 35 14.77 -10.51 -9.27
C ASP A 35 15.66 -9.41 -9.88
N ASP A 36 16.51 -9.81 -10.83
CA ASP A 36 17.37 -8.90 -11.58
C ASP A 36 16.65 -8.16 -12.73
N PHE A 37 15.38 -8.49 -12.98
CA PHE A 37 14.61 -7.94 -14.11
C PHE A 37 13.73 -6.72 -13.75
N GLY A 38 13.88 -6.18 -12.56
CA GLY A 38 13.26 -4.92 -12.21
C GLY A 38 11.84 -5.05 -11.65
N CYS A 39 10.86 -4.35 -12.25
CA CYS A 39 9.51 -4.20 -11.70
C CYS A 39 8.47 -5.21 -12.23
N ASP A 40 8.85 -6.11 -13.13
CA ASP A 40 7.92 -7.08 -13.68
C ASP A 40 7.62 -8.20 -12.67
N MET A 41 6.33 -8.46 -12.42
CA MET A 41 5.94 -9.57 -11.57
C MET A 41 6.04 -10.89 -12.34
N ASN A 42 6.89 -11.79 -11.85
CA ASN A 42 7.19 -13.11 -12.46
C ASN A 42 7.34 -14.18 -11.36
N ASP A 43 7.76 -15.38 -11.73
CA ASP A 43 7.91 -16.53 -10.82
C ASP A 43 9.00 -16.34 -9.75
N LEU A 44 9.87 -15.34 -9.89
CA LEU A 44 10.92 -14.99 -8.92
C LEU A 44 10.47 -13.87 -7.94
N SER A 45 9.35 -13.24 -8.22
CA SER A 45 8.83 -12.16 -7.38
C SER A 45 8.28 -12.71 -6.07
N ASP A 46 8.54 -11.99 -4.99
CA ASP A 46 7.94 -12.28 -3.68
C ASP A 46 6.61 -11.52 -3.53
N PRO A 47 5.46 -12.21 -3.50
CA PRO A 47 4.17 -11.54 -3.36
C PRO A 47 4.05 -10.79 -2.03
N ALA A 48 3.67 -9.53 -2.09
CA ALA A 48 3.46 -8.69 -0.91
C ALA A 48 2.19 -7.84 -1.02
N ILE A 49 1.56 -7.59 0.10
CA ILE A 49 0.46 -6.64 0.25
C ILE A 49 1.03 -5.44 0.98
N ASP A 50 0.92 -4.26 0.40
CA ASP A 50 1.38 -3.02 0.98
C ASP A 50 0.30 -1.92 0.92
N VAL A 51 0.59 -0.81 1.57
CA VAL A 51 -0.32 0.33 1.60
C VAL A 51 -0.29 1.14 0.30
N TYR A 52 0.86 1.17 -0.42
CA TYR A 52 1.01 1.95 -1.64
C TYR A 52 0.05 1.47 -2.73
N ASP A 53 0.09 0.18 -3.08
CA ASP A 53 -0.76 -0.42 -4.12
C ASP A 53 -2.25 -0.25 -3.80
N ASN A 54 -2.62 -0.48 -2.55
CA ASN A 54 -4.00 -0.39 -2.11
C ASN A 54 -4.51 1.06 -2.04
N ALA A 55 -3.68 2.01 -1.63
CA ALA A 55 -4.02 3.43 -1.64
C ALA A 55 -4.14 3.96 -3.09
N MET A 56 -3.25 3.57 -3.99
CA MET A 56 -3.35 3.90 -5.42
C MET A 56 -4.64 3.34 -6.03
N PHE A 57 -5.05 2.14 -5.63
CA PHE A 57 -6.33 1.57 -6.10
C PHE A 57 -7.54 2.35 -5.58
N ILE A 58 -7.52 2.81 -4.32
CA ILE A 58 -8.56 3.70 -3.78
C ILE A 58 -8.66 4.98 -4.60
N ILE A 59 -7.52 5.66 -4.86
CA ILE A 59 -7.48 6.87 -5.68
C ILE A 59 -8.03 6.61 -7.09
N ALA A 60 -7.66 5.49 -7.70
CA ALA A 60 -8.17 5.12 -9.02
C ALA A 60 -9.70 4.91 -9.02
N LEU A 61 -10.24 4.29 -7.97
CA LEU A 61 -11.69 4.10 -7.82
C LEU A 61 -12.40 5.44 -7.58
N ASP A 62 -11.82 6.35 -6.80
CA ASP A 62 -12.36 7.70 -6.58
C ASP A 62 -12.42 8.48 -7.89
N TYR A 63 -11.37 8.44 -8.72
CA TYR A 63 -11.40 9.05 -10.07
C TYR A 63 -12.42 8.38 -11.00
N LEU A 64 -12.60 7.06 -10.95
CA LEU A 64 -13.64 6.40 -11.74
C LEU A 64 -15.04 6.88 -11.34
N LEU A 65 -15.29 7.06 -10.05
CA LEU A 65 -16.56 7.58 -9.53
C LEU A 65 -16.79 9.03 -9.92
N GLU A 66 -15.73 9.86 -9.92
CA GLU A 66 -15.79 11.26 -10.36
C GLU A 66 -16.06 11.37 -11.87
N MET A 67 -15.33 10.60 -12.69
CA MET A 67 -15.44 10.66 -14.15
C MET A 67 -16.73 10.04 -14.70
N ALA A 68 -17.32 9.07 -13.99
CA ALA A 68 -18.48 8.33 -14.46
C ALA A 68 -19.46 8.01 -13.30
N PRO A 69 -20.02 9.02 -12.63
CA PRO A 69 -20.89 8.83 -11.47
C PRO A 69 -22.16 8.04 -11.78
N ASP A 70 -22.68 8.17 -13.02
CA ASP A 70 -23.89 7.48 -13.48
C ASP A 70 -23.61 6.10 -14.11
N SER A 71 -22.38 5.60 -14.00
CA SER A 71 -22.02 4.27 -14.50
C SER A 71 -22.84 3.19 -13.79
N PRO A 72 -23.32 2.15 -14.52
CA PRO A 72 -23.91 0.95 -13.87
C PRO A 72 -22.96 0.27 -12.88
N GLN A 73 -21.67 0.56 -12.94
CA GLN A 73 -20.62 0.03 -12.06
C GLN A 73 -20.31 0.91 -10.85
N ALA A 74 -20.86 2.11 -10.76
CA ALA A 74 -20.52 3.09 -9.71
C ALA A 74 -20.73 2.50 -8.30
N SER A 75 -21.85 1.81 -8.07
CA SER A 75 -22.11 1.16 -6.78
C SER A 75 -21.07 0.09 -6.43
N ARG A 76 -20.60 -0.68 -7.42
CA ARG A 76 -19.55 -1.68 -7.23
C ARG A 76 -18.22 -1.03 -6.90
N TRP A 77 -17.83 0.01 -7.64
CA TRP A 77 -16.57 0.75 -7.38
C TRP A 77 -16.57 1.36 -5.98
N LYS A 78 -17.70 1.94 -5.57
CA LYS A 78 -17.85 2.48 -4.21
C LYS A 78 -17.69 1.39 -3.15
N SER A 79 -18.33 0.23 -3.33
CA SER A 79 -18.22 -0.90 -2.40
C SER A 79 -16.79 -1.45 -2.31
N LEU A 80 -16.10 -1.56 -3.44
CA LEU A 80 -14.68 -1.95 -3.49
C LEU A 80 -13.82 -0.94 -2.73
N ARG A 81 -13.96 0.34 -3.05
CA ARG A 81 -13.22 1.43 -2.40
C ARG A 81 -13.37 1.39 -0.88
N GLU A 82 -14.60 1.30 -0.37
CA GLU A 82 -14.89 1.22 1.06
C GLU A 82 -14.36 -0.08 1.69
N GLY A 83 -14.39 -1.19 0.94
CA GLY A 83 -13.85 -2.47 1.37
C GLY A 83 -12.33 -2.41 1.53
N ILE A 84 -11.63 -1.91 0.53
CA ILE A 84 -10.16 -1.75 0.56
C ILE A 84 -9.75 -0.80 1.70
N GLU A 85 -10.42 0.35 1.85
CA GLU A 85 -10.15 1.30 2.95
C GLU A 85 -10.24 0.62 4.32
N ARG A 86 -11.33 -0.08 4.60
CA ARG A 86 -11.50 -0.81 5.88
C ARG A 86 -10.39 -1.83 6.10
N ASN A 87 -10.02 -2.58 5.06
CA ASN A 87 -9.04 -3.65 5.17
C ASN A 87 -7.60 -3.11 5.30
N VAL A 88 -7.26 -2.02 4.60
CA VAL A 88 -5.99 -1.31 4.83
C VAL A 88 -5.87 -0.87 6.29
N ARG A 89 -6.91 -0.26 6.83
CA ARG A 89 -6.91 0.17 8.24
C ARG A 89 -6.84 -1.01 9.21
N ALA A 90 -7.48 -2.13 8.90
CA ALA A 90 -7.51 -3.30 9.77
C ALA A 90 -6.20 -4.11 9.76
N HIS A 91 -5.53 -4.19 8.61
CA HIS A 91 -4.42 -5.11 8.42
C HIS A 91 -3.05 -4.43 8.31
N LEU A 92 -2.99 -3.21 7.77
CA LEU A 92 -1.74 -2.51 7.51
C LEU A 92 -1.44 -1.37 8.49
N TRP A 93 -2.43 -0.85 9.20
CA TRP A 93 -2.21 0.22 10.18
C TRP A 93 -1.85 -0.33 11.57
N ASP A 94 -0.63 -0.09 12.03
CA ASP A 94 -0.22 -0.41 13.40
C ASP A 94 -0.65 0.71 14.37
N VAL A 95 -1.73 0.45 15.10
CA VAL A 95 -2.30 1.41 16.07
C VAL A 95 -1.32 1.73 17.20
N LYS A 96 -0.45 0.80 17.60
CA LYS A 96 0.52 1.03 18.69
C LYS A 96 1.67 1.91 18.23
N ARG A 97 2.18 1.66 17.02
CA ARG A 97 3.28 2.42 16.44
C ARG A 97 2.80 3.67 15.71
N GLN A 98 1.50 3.80 15.46
CA GLN A 98 0.89 4.92 14.70
C GLN A 98 1.56 5.09 13.33
N LYS A 99 1.74 3.99 12.60
CA LYS A 99 2.29 3.97 11.24
C LYS A 99 1.79 2.76 10.46
N PHE A 100 1.95 2.78 9.15
CA PHE A 100 1.75 1.58 8.35
C PHE A 100 2.91 0.60 8.54
N ILE A 101 2.59 -0.70 8.59
CA ILE A 101 3.59 -1.75 8.43
C ILE A 101 4.02 -1.80 6.97
N PRO A 102 5.28 -2.15 6.66
CA PRO A 102 5.76 -2.17 5.28
C PRO A 102 4.98 -3.16 4.42
N HIS A 103 4.96 -4.44 4.80
CA HIS A 103 4.36 -5.50 4.00
C HIS A 103 3.62 -6.54 4.83
N ILE A 104 2.66 -7.20 4.18
CA ILE A 104 2.13 -8.51 4.58
C ILE A 104 2.49 -9.48 3.47
N TYR A 105 3.15 -10.56 3.81
CA TYR A 105 3.51 -11.62 2.87
C TYR A 105 2.43 -12.70 2.89
N PRO A 106 1.65 -12.88 1.80
CA PRO A 106 0.65 -13.95 1.72
C PRO A 106 1.25 -15.35 1.81
N GLU A 107 2.48 -15.48 1.37
CA GLU A 107 3.30 -16.69 1.36
C GLU A 107 4.49 -16.55 2.30
N LYS A 108 5.69 -16.72 1.80
CA LYS A 108 6.93 -16.62 2.57
C LYS A 108 7.51 -15.21 2.46
N SER A 109 7.92 -14.65 3.59
CA SER A 109 8.67 -13.39 3.59
C SER A 109 10.07 -13.59 2.99
N PRO A 110 10.51 -12.70 2.08
CA PRO A 110 11.89 -12.69 1.57
C PRO A 110 12.87 -12.04 2.55
N ILE A 111 12.36 -11.40 3.60
CA ILE A 111 13.17 -10.67 4.57
C ILE A 111 14.03 -11.65 5.38
N PRO A 112 15.34 -11.39 5.52
CA PRO A 112 16.24 -12.23 6.30
C PRO A 112 15.80 -12.37 7.76
N GLU A 113 16.03 -13.56 8.33
CA GLU A 113 15.77 -13.80 9.74
C GLU A 113 16.56 -12.82 10.63
N GLY A 114 15.88 -12.22 11.59
CA GLY A 114 16.47 -11.25 12.52
C GLY A 114 16.44 -9.79 12.03
N PHE A 115 16.00 -9.53 10.82
CA PHE A 115 15.78 -8.16 10.37
C PHE A 115 14.41 -7.64 10.85
N ASP A 116 14.40 -6.53 11.57
CA ASP A 116 13.15 -5.90 12.04
C ASP A 116 12.55 -4.99 10.97
N GLU A 117 11.80 -5.59 10.06
CA GLU A 117 11.09 -4.84 9.01
C GLU A 117 10.09 -3.82 9.60
N LEU A 118 9.53 -4.09 10.78
CA LEU A 118 8.62 -3.16 11.43
C LEU A 118 9.30 -1.89 11.95
N ALA A 119 10.63 -1.85 12.00
CA ALA A 119 11.39 -0.62 12.29
C ALA A 119 11.38 0.35 11.09
N ILE A 120 11.14 -0.12 9.87
CA ILE A 120 11.17 0.72 8.67
C ILE A 120 10.00 1.71 8.67
N HIS A 121 10.29 2.95 8.25
CA HIS A 121 9.28 3.95 7.92
C HIS A 121 9.00 3.93 6.41
N TYR A 122 7.78 3.50 6.06
CA TYR A 122 7.34 3.38 4.67
C TYR A 122 6.85 4.74 4.16
N HIS A 123 7.78 5.58 3.68
CA HIS A 123 7.53 7.00 3.37
C HIS A 123 6.59 7.17 2.17
N GLY A 124 6.90 6.54 1.04
CA GLY A 124 6.12 6.67 -0.20
C GLY A 124 4.72 6.10 -0.03
N GLY A 125 4.59 4.90 0.52
CA GLY A 125 3.30 4.28 0.80
C GLY A 125 2.45 5.12 1.77
N THR A 126 3.07 5.71 2.79
CA THR A 126 2.36 6.59 3.73
C THR A 126 1.90 7.89 3.06
N ALA A 127 2.72 8.48 2.18
CA ALA A 127 2.35 9.70 1.44
C ALA A 127 1.13 9.46 0.55
N ILE A 128 1.10 8.36 -0.18
CA ILE A 128 -0.06 7.99 -1.02
C ILE A 128 -1.29 7.65 -0.16
N ALA A 129 -1.11 7.03 1.01
CA ALA A 129 -2.20 6.79 1.94
C ALA A 129 -2.83 8.08 2.49
N ILE A 130 -2.04 9.13 2.68
CA ILE A 130 -2.54 10.46 3.04
C ILE A 130 -3.38 11.04 1.90
N GLU A 131 -2.90 10.96 0.66
CA GLU A 131 -3.63 11.41 -0.54
C GLU A 131 -4.94 10.65 -0.72
N ALA A 132 -4.94 9.34 -0.49
CA ALA A 132 -6.13 8.49 -0.53
C ALA A 132 -7.14 8.76 0.62
N GLY A 133 -6.82 9.67 1.55
CA GLY A 133 -7.68 9.99 2.69
C GLY A 133 -7.76 8.91 3.77
N LEU A 134 -6.78 8.02 3.83
CA LEU A 134 -6.75 6.89 4.79
C LEU A 134 -6.40 7.29 6.22
N LEU A 135 -5.87 8.49 6.43
CA LEU A 135 -5.43 8.98 7.74
C LEU A 135 -6.22 10.22 8.17
N SER A 136 -6.53 10.28 9.45
CA SER A 136 -7.04 11.49 10.09
C SER A 136 -5.95 12.57 10.19
N LYS A 137 -6.37 13.83 10.41
CA LYS A 137 -5.42 14.96 10.59
C LYS A 137 -4.43 14.72 11.74
N ASP A 138 -4.85 14.06 12.81
CA ASP A 138 -3.97 13.80 13.96
C ASP A 138 -2.99 12.68 13.67
N GLU A 139 -3.42 11.62 12.96
CA GLU A 139 -2.53 10.58 12.47
C GLU A 139 -1.50 11.14 11.47
N ILE A 140 -1.90 12.03 10.55
CA ILE A 140 -0.99 12.72 9.63
C ILE A 140 0.07 13.51 10.39
N ARG A 141 -0.30 14.25 11.44
CA ARG A 141 0.66 14.96 12.29
C ARG A 141 1.65 14.01 12.97
N THR A 142 1.15 12.88 13.45
CA THR A 142 1.95 11.86 14.13
C THR A 142 2.95 11.22 13.18
N VAL A 143 2.52 10.74 12.01
CA VAL A 143 3.44 10.13 11.03
C VAL A 143 4.45 11.12 10.50
N ASN A 144 4.06 12.37 10.25
CA ASN A 144 4.97 13.42 9.82
C ASN A 144 6.07 13.70 10.88
N ALA A 145 5.69 13.76 12.15
CA ALA A 145 6.67 13.92 13.24
C ALA A 145 7.65 12.73 13.31
N GLN A 146 7.15 11.51 13.14
CA GLN A 146 8.00 10.30 13.09
C GLN A 146 8.96 10.32 11.90
N MET A 147 8.49 10.71 10.72
CA MET A 147 9.33 10.80 9.52
C MET A 147 10.42 11.84 9.66
N LEU A 148 10.10 13.03 10.20
CA LEU A 148 11.08 14.07 10.48
C LEU A 148 12.12 13.60 11.51
N GLU A 149 11.71 12.91 12.56
CA GLU A 149 12.64 12.34 13.55
C GLU A 149 13.52 11.25 12.94
N ASN A 150 12.97 10.42 12.07
CA ASN A 150 13.75 9.41 11.35
C ASN A 150 14.83 10.04 10.47
N VAL A 151 14.50 11.11 9.74
CA VAL A 151 15.48 11.89 8.95
C VAL A 151 16.56 12.48 9.87
N ARG A 152 16.17 13.09 11.00
CA ARG A 152 17.10 13.66 11.97
C ARG A 152 18.07 12.60 12.53
N LEU A 153 17.56 11.42 12.88
CA LEU A 153 18.36 10.32 13.43
C LEU A 153 19.29 9.68 12.40
N SER A 154 18.92 9.68 11.13
CA SER A 154 19.75 9.15 10.03
C SER A 154 21.00 9.97 9.76
N GLY A 155 21.07 11.21 10.26
CA GLY A 155 22.15 12.15 9.98
C GLY A 155 22.17 12.68 8.54
N MET A 156 21.14 12.40 7.76
CA MET A 156 21.01 12.95 6.40
C MET A 156 20.69 14.44 6.48
N PRO A 157 21.25 15.26 5.58
CA PRO A 157 20.89 16.67 5.52
C PRO A 157 19.41 16.78 5.18
N SER A 158 18.66 17.53 6.00
CA SER A 158 17.29 17.92 5.66
C SER A 158 17.31 18.86 4.45
N ILE A 159 16.39 18.63 3.52
CA ILE A 159 16.18 19.52 2.38
C ILE A 159 15.45 20.77 2.87
#